data_0d37425cba0f6cd560a9ba89ba141563
#
_entry.id   0d37425cba0f6cd560a9ba89ba141563
#
_cell.length_a   1.000
_cell.length_b   1.000
_cell.length_c   1.000
_cell.angle_alpha   90.00
_cell.angle_beta   90.00
_cell.angle_gamma   90.00
#
_symmetry.space_group_name_H-M   'P 1'
#
loop_
_entity.id
_entity.type
_entity.pdbx_description
1 polymer ?
#
loop_
_entity_poly.entity_id
_entity_poly.type
_entity_poly.pdbx_seq_one_letter_code
_entity_poly.pdbx_strand_id
1 'polypeptide(L)'
;DVCSSDLVRHEYPRAVKHLTQAIDDARAAGLLGENIFGTSFTFDIQIARGAGAFVCGESSALMASVAGKIGEPRAKYIHSVVRGLYDKPTVLNNVETWACVPPIVLQGADWFASMGTERSNGTKAFSLVGKIRNTGLIEVPMGKTLREIIFDIGGGIQDDRPFKAVQTGGPSGGCLPESKLDLPVDFDELTKAGSMMGSGGMIVM
;
A
#
# COMPACT_ATOMS: atom_id res chain seq x y z
N ASP A 1 20.69 16.73 7.25
CA ASP A 1 19.60 16.89 6.28
C ASP A 1 18.74 15.64 6.30
N VAL A 2 17.46 15.80 6.59
CA VAL A 2 16.46 14.73 6.52
C VAL A 2 15.57 15.04 5.32
N CYS A 3 15.43 14.08 4.40
CA CYS A 3 14.50 14.18 3.29
C CYS A 3 13.77 12.86 3.10
N SER A 4 12.58 12.93 2.53
CA SER A 4 11.80 11.76 2.10
C SER A 4 11.70 11.74 0.58
N SER A 5 11.69 10.54 0.02
CA SER A 5 11.39 10.33 -1.40
C SER A 5 10.18 9.41 -1.51
N ASP A 6 9.13 9.90 -2.16
CA ASP A 6 7.94 9.10 -2.47
C ASP A 6 8.03 8.57 -3.90
N LEU A 7 8.17 7.26 -4.05
CA LEU A 7 8.17 6.63 -5.37
C LEU A 7 6.73 6.36 -5.80
N VAL A 8 6.28 7.11 -6.81
CA VAL A 8 4.97 6.93 -7.43
C VAL A 8 5.12 6.19 -8.75
N ARG A 9 4.37 5.11 -8.92
CA ARG A 9 4.41 4.31 -10.14
C ARG A 9 3.90 5.10 -11.37
N HIS A 10 4.40 4.73 -12.53
CA HIS A 10 4.10 5.39 -13.81
C HIS A 10 2.58 5.44 -14.11
N GLU A 11 1.84 4.43 -13.68
CA GLU A 11 0.41 4.27 -13.93
C GLU A 11 -0.49 5.25 -13.17
N TYR A 12 0.08 6.05 -12.25
CA TYR A 12 -0.69 6.95 -11.37
C TYR A 12 -0.40 8.44 -11.62
N PRO A 13 -0.64 8.99 -12.83
CA PRO A 13 -0.35 10.40 -13.13
C PRO A 13 -1.19 11.38 -12.27
N ARG A 14 -2.42 10.99 -11.90
CA ARG A 14 -3.25 11.77 -10.99
C ARG A 14 -2.66 11.87 -9.59
N ALA A 15 -2.13 10.76 -9.07
CA ALA A 15 -1.46 10.76 -7.75
C ALA A 15 -0.26 11.70 -7.75
N VAL A 16 0.57 11.67 -8.79
CA VAL A 16 1.69 12.61 -8.95
C VAL A 16 1.21 14.05 -8.89
N LYS A 17 0.16 14.40 -9.64
CA LYS A 17 -0.40 15.76 -9.64
C LYS A 17 -0.86 16.21 -8.24
N HIS A 18 -1.65 15.36 -7.56
CA HIS A 18 -2.16 15.70 -6.23
C HIS A 18 -1.06 15.77 -5.16
N LEU A 19 -0.09 14.86 -5.20
CA LEU A 19 1.05 14.89 -4.28
C LEU A 19 1.93 16.13 -4.52
N THR A 20 2.21 16.48 -5.77
CA THR A 20 2.96 17.72 -6.09
C THR A 20 2.25 18.94 -5.51
N GLN A 21 0.94 19.07 -5.74
CA GLN A 21 0.17 20.19 -5.19
C GLN A 21 0.21 20.21 -3.65
N ALA A 22 0.01 19.05 -3.00
CA ALA A 22 0.04 18.96 -1.54
C ALA A 22 1.43 19.32 -0.96
N ILE A 23 2.51 18.91 -1.61
CA ILE A 23 3.87 19.26 -1.22
C ILE A 23 4.10 20.77 -1.36
N ASP A 24 3.66 21.37 -2.47
CA ASP A 24 3.80 22.81 -2.72
C ASP A 24 2.99 23.63 -1.71
N ASP A 25 1.75 23.20 -1.42
CA ASP A 25 0.90 23.81 -0.39
C ASP A 25 1.54 23.72 1.00
N ALA A 26 2.12 22.56 1.34
CA ALA A 26 2.82 22.36 2.61
C ALA A 26 4.07 23.24 2.72
N ARG A 27 4.84 23.41 1.64
CA ARG A 27 5.97 24.33 1.60
C ARG A 27 5.51 25.78 1.78
N ALA A 28 4.46 26.18 1.08
CA ALA A 28 3.89 27.52 1.21
C ALA A 28 3.37 27.81 2.62
N ALA A 29 2.88 26.79 3.33
CA ALA A 29 2.44 26.90 4.71
C ALA A 29 3.59 26.79 5.75
N GLY A 30 4.84 26.63 5.34
CA GLY A 30 5.99 26.47 6.23
C GLY A 30 6.04 25.14 6.98
N LEU A 31 5.35 24.13 6.45
CA LEU A 31 5.32 22.75 6.99
C LEU A 31 6.40 21.85 6.38
N LEU A 32 6.99 22.27 5.27
CA LEU A 32 8.14 21.63 4.60
C LEU A 32 9.18 22.69 4.25
N GLY A 33 10.41 22.26 4.04
CA GLY A 33 11.55 23.11 3.72
C GLY A 33 12.44 23.37 4.92
N GLU A 34 13.00 24.57 4.99
CA GLU A 34 13.92 24.99 6.05
C GLU A 34 13.18 25.63 7.23
N ASN A 35 13.76 25.49 8.42
CA ASN A 35 13.30 26.17 9.64
C ASN A 35 11.79 25.97 9.95
N ILE A 36 11.29 24.75 9.81
CA ILE A 36 9.88 24.39 10.02
C ILE A 36 9.44 24.84 11.43
N PHE A 37 8.31 25.54 11.51
CA PHE A 37 7.77 26.15 12.74
C PHE A 37 8.75 27.10 13.45
N GLY A 38 9.69 27.71 12.72
CA GLY A 38 10.71 28.60 13.31
C GLY A 38 11.78 27.89 14.13
N THR A 39 11.90 26.58 13.98
CA THR A 39 12.95 25.75 14.60
C THR A 39 14.12 25.58 13.64
N SER A 40 15.20 24.93 14.07
CA SER A 40 16.30 24.51 13.18
C SER A 40 16.00 23.24 12.38
N PHE A 41 14.79 22.71 12.48
CA PHE A 41 14.39 21.48 11.78
C PHE A 41 14.12 21.76 10.31
N THR A 42 14.78 20.99 9.47
CA THR A 42 14.65 21.06 8.01
C THR A 42 14.23 19.69 7.50
N PHE A 43 13.14 19.63 6.75
CA PHE A 43 12.64 18.41 6.15
C PHE A 43 11.91 18.72 4.85
N ASP A 44 12.17 17.96 3.81
CA ASP A 44 11.49 18.12 2.53
C ASP A 44 11.12 16.76 1.92
N ILE A 45 10.16 16.77 0.99
CA ILE A 45 9.64 15.59 0.31
C ILE A 45 9.87 15.75 -1.20
N GLN A 46 10.41 14.71 -1.83
CA GLN A 46 10.60 14.64 -3.27
C GLN A 46 9.80 13.49 -3.87
N ILE A 47 9.24 13.69 -5.06
CA ILE A 47 8.56 12.64 -5.80
C ILE A 47 9.54 12.01 -6.79
N ALA A 48 9.77 10.70 -6.63
CA ALA A 48 10.47 9.88 -7.60
C ALA A 48 9.44 9.17 -8.49
N ARG A 49 9.49 9.36 -9.80
CA ARG A 49 8.56 8.71 -10.73
C ARG A 49 9.13 7.37 -11.18
N GLY A 50 8.39 6.30 -10.88
CA GLY A 50 8.72 4.96 -11.36
C GLY A 50 8.49 4.81 -12.86
N ALA A 51 9.22 3.88 -13.49
CA ALA A 51 9.12 3.55 -14.92
C ALA A 51 8.10 2.42 -15.22
N GLY A 52 7.27 2.02 -14.26
CA GLY A 52 6.25 0.97 -14.43
C GLY A 52 6.74 -0.46 -14.19
N ALA A 53 7.99 -0.65 -13.81
CA ALA A 53 8.51 -1.99 -13.53
C ALA A 53 8.00 -2.53 -12.18
N PHE A 54 7.32 -3.68 -12.21
CA PHE A 54 6.77 -4.34 -11.01
C PHE A 54 7.87 -4.67 -9.98
N VAL A 55 9.05 -5.07 -10.44
CA VAL A 55 10.18 -5.41 -9.56
C VAL A 55 10.62 -4.26 -8.66
N CYS A 56 10.39 -3.01 -9.07
CA CYS A 56 10.69 -1.83 -8.24
C CYS A 56 9.76 -1.66 -7.02
N GLY A 57 8.80 -2.56 -6.81
CA GLY A 57 8.05 -2.67 -5.56
C GLY A 57 8.84 -3.40 -4.44
N GLU A 58 9.88 -4.17 -4.79
CA GLU A 58 10.79 -4.76 -3.82
C GLU A 58 11.71 -3.67 -3.25
N SER A 59 11.96 -3.69 -1.94
CA SER A 59 12.60 -2.60 -1.22
C SER A 59 13.98 -2.20 -1.74
N SER A 60 14.83 -3.16 -2.07
CA SER A 60 16.18 -2.87 -2.57
C SER A 60 16.17 -2.37 -4.02
N ALA A 61 15.28 -2.92 -4.85
CA ALA A 61 15.05 -2.47 -6.23
C ALA A 61 14.44 -1.07 -6.26
N LEU A 62 13.51 -0.76 -5.33
CA LEU A 62 12.91 0.56 -5.16
C LEU A 62 13.98 1.61 -4.83
N MET A 63 14.82 1.35 -3.84
CA MET A 63 15.92 2.26 -3.48
C MET A 63 16.93 2.45 -4.61
N ALA A 64 17.24 1.39 -5.37
CA ALA A 64 18.09 1.49 -6.55
C ALA A 64 17.45 2.37 -7.63
N SER A 65 16.16 2.21 -7.88
CA SER A 65 15.40 3.02 -8.84
C SER A 65 15.35 4.50 -8.43
N VAL A 66 15.09 4.80 -7.15
CA VAL A 66 15.12 6.18 -6.62
C VAL A 66 16.52 6.79 -6.77
N ALA A 67 17.58 6.00 -6.60
CA ALA A 67 18.97 6.43 -6.79
C ALA A 67 19.38 6.58 -8.27
N GLY A 68 18.45 6.39 -9.23
CA GLY A 68 18.74 6.46 -10.67
C GLY A 68 19.53 5.26 -11.21
N LYS A 69 19.56 4.14 -10.47
CA LYS A 69 20.20 2.89 -10.87
C LYS A 69 19.18 1.91 -11.41
N ILE A 70 19.64 0.83 -12.03
CA ILE A 70 18.78 -0.28 -12.45
C ILE A 70 18.11 -0.87 -11.21
N GLY A 71 16.78 -1.03 -11.25
CA GLY A 71 15.97 -1.56 -10.17
C GLY A 71 16.11 -3.08 -10.01
N GLU A 72 17.30 -3.53 -9.67
CA GLU A 72 17.59 -4.94 -9.41
C GLU A 72 17.45 -5.26 -7.92
N PRO A 73 16.71 -6.32 -7.55
CA PRO A 73 16.69 -6.82 -6.17
C PRO A 73 18.07 -7.28 -5.73
N ARG A 74 18.41 -6.98 -4.48
CA ARG A 74 19.66 -7.40 -3.87
C ARG A 74 19.41 -8.26 -2.64
N ALA A 75 20.35 -9.18 -2.35
CA ALA A 75 20.33 -9.91 -1.09
C ALA A 75 20.46 -8.94 0.10
N LYS A 76 19.62 -9.15 1.12
CA LYS A 76 19.49 -8.24 2.28
C LYS A 76 20.46 -8.64 3.41
N TYR A 77 21.76 -8.62 3.15
CA TYR A 77 22.76 -8.87 4.20
C TYR A 77 22.84 -7.71 5.21
N ILE A 78 22.48 -6.50 4.78
CA ILE A 78 22.45 -5.29 5.61
C ILE A 78 21.06 -4.68 5.48
N HIS A 79 20.40 -4.45 6.63
CA HIS A 79 19.10 -3.80 6.65
C HIS A 79 19.19 -2.34 6.19
N SER A 80 18.17 -1.86 5.48
CA SER A 80 18.11 -0.49 4.96
C SER A 80 18.20 0.59 6.06
N VAL A 81 17.74 0.26 7.28
CA VAL A 81 17.86 1.14 8.44
C VAL A 81 19.30 1.37 8.88
N VAL A 82 20.22 0.51 8.46
CA VAL A 82 21.68 0.67 8.67
C VAL A 82 22.31 1.32 7.45
N ARG A 83 21.99 0.81 6.25
CA ARG A 83 22.55 1.28 4.98
C ARG A 83 21.57 1.04 3.83
N GLY A 84 20.85 2.08 3.44
CA GLY A 84 19.81 2.06 2.39
C GLY A 84 20.11 3.00 1.23
N LEU A 85 19.21 3.93 0.96
CA LEU A 85 19.33 4.91 -0.14
C LEU A 85 20.58 5.78 0.04
N TYR A 86 21.36 5.89 -1.03
CA TYR A 86 22.65 6.62 -1.04
C TYR A 86 23.62 6.20 0.08
N ASP A 87 23.58 4.92 0.46
CA ASP A 87 24.37 4.34 1.57
C ASP A 87 24.09 4.98 2.95
N LYS A 88 22.93 5.64 3.10
CA LYS A 88 22.49 6.25 4.37
C LYS A 88 21.40 5.42 5.05
N PRO A 89 21.25 5.54 6.38
CA PRO A 89 20.12 4.95 7.08
C PRO A 89 18.79 5.35 6.46
N THR A 90 17.97 4.36 6.10
CA THR A 90 16.73 4.59 5.35
C THR A 90 15.59 3.78 5.94
N VAL A 91 14.51 4.47 6.32
CA VAL A 91 13.23 3.86 6.68
C VAL A 91 12.35 3.84 5.44
N LEU A 92 11.84 2.65 5.08
CA LEU A 92 10.98 2.44 3.92
C LEU A 92 9.65 1.86 4.38
N ASN A 93 8.55 2.50 4.02
CA ASN A 93 7.20 2.02 4.28
C ASN A 93 6.31 2.21 3.05
N ASN A 94 5.25 1.40 2.97
CA ASN A 94 4.19 1.58 2.00
C ASN A 94 3.44 2.90 2.26
N VAL A 95 2.95 3.55 1.20
CA VAL A 95 2.20 4.81 1.30
C VAL A 95 0.92 4.66 2.12
N GLU A 96 0.25 3.52 2.07
CA GLU A 96 -0.94 3.23 2.89
C GLU A 96 -0.58 3.25 4.39
N THR A 97 0.58 2.69 4.76
CA THR A 97 1.10 2.78 6.14
C THR A 97 1.31 4.24 6.56
N TRP A 98 1.92 5.05 5.71
CA TRP A 98 2.09 6.49 5.98
C TRP A 98 0.77 7.23 6.08
N ALA A 99 -0.22 6.90 5.24
CA ALA A 99 -1.54 7.50 5.27
C ALA A 99 -2.31 7.20 6.57
N CYS A 100 -2.02 6.08 7.24
CA CYS A 100 -2.60 5.75 8.54
C CYS A 100 -2.00 6.55 9.70
N VAL A 101 -0.77 7.08 9.58
CA VAL A 101 -0.09 7.77 10.68
C VAL A 101 -0.84 9.01 11.19
N PRO A 102 -1.29 9.95 10.35
CA PRO A 102 -2.01 11.13 10.83
C PRO A 102 -3.27 10.79 11.64
N PRO A 103 -4.20 9.93 11.18
CA PRO A 103 -5.37 9.58 11.97
C PRO A 103 -5.00 8.81 13.25
N ILE A 104 -3.95 7.99 13.27
CA ILE A 104 -3.49 7.33 14.50
C ILE A 104 -2.99 8.36 15.51
N VAL A 105 -2.22 9.35 15.07
CA VAL A 105 -1.73 10.43 15.96
C VAL A 105 -2.87 11.26 16.52
N LEU A 106 -3.90 11.52 15.71
CA LEU A 106 -5.06 12.33 16.12
C LEU A 106 -6.05 11.59 17.03
N GLN A 107 -6.30 10.31 16.76
CA GLN A 107 -7.36 9.53 17.41
C GLN A 107 -6.84 8.50 18.43
N GLY A 108 -5.55 8.22 18.39
CA GLY A 108 -4.88 7.29 19.30
C GLY A 108 -4.77 5.86 18.77
N ALA A 109 -3.88 5.10 19.39
CA ALA A 109 -3.60 3.72 19.02
C ALA A 109 -4.81 2.79 19.26
N ASP A 110 -5.54 2.99 20.33
CA ASP A 110 -6.72 2.18 20.67
C ASP A 110 -7.84 2.32 19.63
N TRP A 111 -8.02 3.52 19.08
CA TRP A 111 -8.94 3.74 17.97
C TRP A 111 -8.54 2.89 16.74
N PHE A 112 -7.29 2.89 16.37
CA PHE A 112 -6.83 2.11 15.21
C PHE A 112 -6.92 0.60 15.49
N ALA A 113 -6.57 0.17 16.70
CA ALA A 113 -6.65 -1.22 17.14
C ALA A 113 -8.10 -1.74 17.31
N SER A 114 -9.09 -0.83 17.44
CA SER A 114 -10.51 -1.22 17.49
C SER A 114 -11.06 -1.72 16.15
N MET A 115 -10.35 -1.50 15.06
CA MET A 115 -10.68 -1.98 13.71
C MET A 115 -9.77 -3.13 13.31
N GLY A 116 -10.33 -4.13 12.64
CA GLY A 116 -9.55 -5.25 12.12
C GLY A 116 -9.57 -6.48 13.03
N THR A 117 -8.52 -7.29 12.90
CA THR A 117 -8.30 -8.51 13.69
C THR A 117 -7.24 -8.27 14.77
N GLU A 118 -7.08 -9.20 15.69
CA GLU A 118 -6.05 -9.13 16.73
C GLU A 118 -4.62 -8.95 16.16
N ARG A 119 -4.36 -9.52 14.99
CA ARG A 119 -3.02 -9.50 14.36
C ARG A 119 -2.91 -8.57 13.15
N SER A 120 -4.02 -8.11 12.62
CA SER A 120 -4.10 -7.21 11.46
C SER A 120 -5.07 -6.10 11.76
N ASN A 121 -4.58 -5.06 12.46
CA ASN A 121 -5.39 -3.92 12.88
C ASN A 121 -5.59 -2.91 11.75
N GLY A 122 -6.64 -2.11 11.87
CA GLY A 122 -6.95 -1.01 10.98
C GLY A 122 -7.75 -1.42 9.76
N THR A 123 -7.62 -0.62 8.72
CA THR A 123 -8.29 -0.81 7.43
C THR A 123 -7.30 -1.21 6.34
N LYS A 124 -7.84 -1.71 5.22
CA LYS A 124 -7.07 -2.02 4.02
C LYS A 124 -7.81 -1.60 2.77
N ALA A 125 -7.10 -0.92 1.88
CA ALA A 125 -7.61 -0.61 0.55
C ALA A 125 -7.44 -1.81 -0.39
N PHE A 126 -8.52 -2.16 -1.12
CA PHE A 126 -8.51 -3.21 -2.13
C PHE A 126 -8.91 -2.67 -3.50
N SER A 127 -8.17 -3.10 -4.52
CA SER A 127 -8.55 -2.92 -5.92
C SER A 127 -9.36 -4.14 -6.36
N LEU A 128 -10.67 -3.95 -6.47
CA LEU A 128 -11.62 -5.00 -6.81
C LEU A 128 -11.91 -4.98 -8.30
N VAL A 129 -11.51 -6.03 -9.01
CA VAL A 129 -11.60 -6.13 -10.47
C VAL A 129 -11.97 -7.54 -10.91
N GLY A 130 -12.14 -7.74 -12.21
CA GLY A 130 -12.46 -9.05 -12.82
C GLY A 130 -13.95 -9.21 -13.12
N LYS A 131 -14.50 -10.39 -12.90
CA LYS A 131 -15.91 -10.73 -13.22
C LYS A 131 -16.88 -10.37 -12.10
N ILE A 132 -16.74 -9.17 -11.56
CA ILE A 132 -17.56 -8.61 -10.47
C ILE A 132 -18.39 -7.44 -10.98
N ARG A 133 -19.59 -7.23 -10.43
CA ARG A 133 -20.49 -6.17 -10.89
C ARG A 133 -19.93 -4.78 -10.64
N ASN A 134 -19.47 -4.52 -9.43
CA ASN A 134 -18.92 -3.22 -9.03
C ASN A 134 -17.39 -3.33 -8.96
N THR A 135 -16.71 -2.85 -9.99
CA THR A 135 -15.24 -2.73 -9.99
C THR A 135 -14.83 -1.39 -9.38
N GLY A 136 -13.72 -1.35 -8.67
CA GLY A 136 -13.21 -0.10 -8.10
C GLY A 136 -12.23 -0.29 -6.96
N LEU A 137 -11.91 0.83 -6.33
CA LEU A 137 -11.13 0.86 -5.10
C LEU A 137 -12.10 0.93 -3.91
N ILE A 138 -11.93 0.03 -2.97
CA ILE A 138 -12.70 -0.03 -1.73
C ILE A 138 -11.75 0.00 -0.53
N GLU A 139 -12.22 0.51 0.59
CA GLU A 139 -11.51 0.42 1.86
C GLU A 139 -12.43 -0.26 2.89
N VAL A 140 -11.91 -1.27 3.56
CA VAL A 140 -12.65 -2.06 4.54
C VAL A 140 -11.80 -2.31 5.79
N PRO A 141 -12.42 -2.48 6.98
CA PRO A 141 -11.71 -3.01 8.12
C PRO A 141 -11.10 -4.37 7.81
N MET A 142 -9.90 -4.62 8.29
CA MET A 142 -9.30 -5.94 8.26
C MET A 142 -10.21 -6.96 8.95
N GLY A 143 -10.20 -8.21 8.52
CA GLY A 143 -11.08 -9.24 9.05
C GLY A 143 -12.44 -9.38 8.37
N LYS A 144 -12.80 -8.47 7.46
CA LYS A 144 -13.93 -8.69 6.56
C LYS A 144 -13.72 -9.96 5.75
N THR A 145 -14.77 -10.74 5.52
CA THR A 145 -14.66 -11.97 4.72
C THR A 145 -14.58 -11.65 3.23
N LEU A 146 -13.98 -12.55 2.47
CA LEU A 146 -13.98 -12.46 1.00
C LEU A 146 -15.42 -12.44 0.46
N ARG A 147 -16.36 -13.15 1.11
CA ARG A 147 -17.78 -13.15 0.77
C ARG A 147 -18.38 -11.75 0.89
N GLU A 148 -18.22 -11.09 2.04
CA GLU A 148 -18.75 -9.75 2.25
C GLU A 148 -18.15 -8.75 1.22
N ILE A 149 -16.87 -8.85 0.93
CA ILE A 149 -16.22 -7.97 -0.04
C ILE A 149 -16.76 -8.20 -1.46
N ILE A 150 -16.88 -9.47 -1.88
CA ILE A 150 -17.25 -9.81 -3.26
C ILE A 150 -18.76 -9.61 -3.49
N PHE A 151 -19.59 -10.07 -2.55
CA PHE A 151 -21.04 -10.07 -2.77
C PHE A 151 -21.74 -8.84 -2.22
N ASP A 152 -21.43 -8.42 -0.99
CA ASP A 152 -22.15 -7.29 -0.37
C ASP A 152 -21.65 -5.95 -0.91
N ILE A 153 -20.33 -5.79 -1.04
CA ILE A 153 -19.72 -4.55 -1.54
C ILE A 153 -19.60 -4.57 -3.07
N GLY A 154 -19.04 -5.66 -3.61
CA GLY A 154 -18.82 -5.85 -5.04
C GLY A 154 -20.09 -6.18 -5.84
N GLY A 155 -21.20 -6.46 -5.18
CA GLY A 155 -22.50 -6.77 -5.81
C GLY A 155 -22.58 -8.13 -6.47
N GLY A 156 -21.61 -9.02 -6.21
CA GLY A 156 -21.58 -10.38 -6.76
C GLY A 156 -21.01 -10.46 -8.18
N ILE A 157 -21.17 -11.63 -8.77
CA ILE A 157 -20.59 -11.94 -10.09
C ILE A 157 -21.44 -11.34 -11.21
N GLN A 158 -20.80 -10.87 -12.27
CA GLN A 158 -21.45 -10.36 -13.47
C GLN A 158 -22.33 -11.45 -14.11
N ASP A 159 -23.45 -11.05 -14.70
CA ASP A 159 -24.41 -11.91 -15.41
C ASP A 159 -24.97 -13.05 -14.56
N ASP A 160 -25.02 -12.90 -13.24
CA ASP A 160 -25.48 -13.91 -12.28
C ASP A 160 -24.77 -15.28 -12.43
N ARG A 161 -23.54 -15.26 -12.94
CA ARG A 161 -22.73 -16.48 -13.06
C ARG A 161 -22.25 -16.97 -11.70
N PRO A 162 -22.00 -18.27 -11.55
CA PRO A 162 -21.43 -18.79 -10.31
C PRO A 162 -20.02 -18.22 -10.09
N PHE A 163 -19.69 -17.94 -8.83
CA PHE A 163 -18.34 -17.60 -8.42
C PHE A 163 -17.40 -18.80 -8.69
N LYS A 164 -16.22 -18.54 -9.21
CA LYS A 164 -15.23 -19.57 -9.50
C LYS A 164 -14.02 -19.49 -8.57
N ALA A 165 -13.41 -18.32 -8.48
CA ALA A 165 -12.26 -18.06 -7.63
C ALA A 165 -12.03 -16.56 -7.47
N VAL A 166 -11.22 -16.20 -6.49
CA VAL A 166 -10.63 -14.86 -6.36
C VAL A 166 -9.11 -14.98 -6.22
N GLN A 167 -8.37 -14.25 -7.04
CA GLN A 167 -6.94 -14.09 -6.86
C GLN A 167 -6.68 -12.89 -5.96
N THR A 168 -5.87 -13.07 -4.90
CA THR A 168 -5.41 -12.01 -4.01
C THR A 168 -3.89 -11.89 -4.08
N GLY A 169 -3.33 -10.73 -3.70
CA GLY A 169 -1.89 -10.52 -3.62
C GLY A 169 -1.19 -10.22 -4.94
N GLY A 170 -1.95 -10.01 -6.02
CA GLY A 170 -1.39 -9.72 -7.34
C GLY A 170 -0.72 -10.94 -7.98
N PRO A 171 0.26 -10.75 -8.91
CA PRO A 171 0.86 -11.83 -9.69
C PRO A 171 1.55 -12.93 -8.84
N SER A 172 2.02 -12.58 -7.66
CA SER A 172 2.69 -13.52 -6.74
C SER A 172 1.73 -14.17 -5.74
N GLY A 173 0.45 -13.82 -5.80
CA GLY A 173 -0.57 -14.36 -4.91
C GLY A 173 -1.19 -15.67 -5.42
N GLY A 174 -2.15 -16.18 -4.64
CA GLY A 174 -2.86 -17.41 -4.94
C GLY A 174 -4.30 -17.17 -5.36
N CYS A 175 -4.92 -18.19 -5.98
CA CYS A 175 -6.33 -18.23 -6.30
C CYS A 175 -7.08 -19.01 -5.22
N LEU A 176 -8.08 -18.38 -4.62
CA LEU A 176 -8.90 -18.96 -3.56
C LEU A 176 -10.26 -19.39 -4.13
N PRO A 177 -10.65 -20.67 -3.98
CA PRO A 177 -11.91 -21.20 -4.48
C PRO A 177 -13.10 -20.79 -3.59
N GLU A 178 -14.30 -21.15 -4.03
CA GLU A 178 -15.56 -20.87 -3.32
C GLU A 178 -15.56 -21.33 -1.86
N SER A 179 -14.95 -22.47 -1.56
CA SER A 179 -14.83 -23.02 -0.19
C SER A 179 -14.04 -22.12 0.77
N LYS A 180 -13.40 -21.06 0.26
CA LYS A 180 -12.62 -20.09 1.03
C LYS A 180 -13.28 -18.70 1.11
N LEU A 181 -14.52 -18.56 0.64
CA LEU A 181 -15.23 -17.28 0.65
C LEU A 181 -15.42 -16.70 2.07
N ASP A 182 -15.53 -17.54 3.07
CA ASP A 182 -15.71 -17.11 4.46
C ASP A 182 -14.38 -16.83 5.19
N LEU A 183 -13.25 -16.89 4.45
CA LEU A 183 -11.95 -16.52 4.96
C LEU A 183 -11.89 -15.01 5.20
N PRO A 184 -11.46 -14.56 6.38
CA PRO A 184 -11.25 -13.14 6.62
C PRO A 184 -10.03 -12.62 5.86
N VAL A 185 -10.10 -11.38 5.37
CA VAL A 185 -8.93 -10.70 4.81
C VAL A 185 -8.01 -10.26 5.94
N ASP A 186 -7.05 -11.11 6.18
CA ASP A 186 -6.03 -11.01 7.22
C ASP A 186 -4.71 -11.51 6.63
N PHE A 187 -3.57 -10.92 7.03
CA PHE A 187 -2.27 -11.29 6.46
C PHE A 187 -1.92 -12.75 6.72
N ASP A 188 -2.16 -13.23 7.94
CA ASP A 188 -1.84 -14.59 8.33
C ASP A 188 -2.81 -15.60 7.70
N GLU A 189 -4.12 -15.29 7.70
CA GLU A 189 -5.14 -16.21 7.19
C GLU A 189 -5.03 -16.40 5.66
N LEU A 190 -4.80 -15.32 4.91
CA LEU A 190 -4.56 -15.43 3.47
C LEU A 190 -3.29 -16.25 3.17
N THR A 191 -2.23 -16.06 3.96
CA THR A 191 -0.97 -16.82 3.81
C THR A 191 -1.17 -18.31 4.12
N LYS A 192 -1.89 -18.65 5.19
CA LYS A 192 -2.24 -20.03 5.54
C LYS A 192 -3.11 -20.71 4.47
N ALA A 193 -3.92 -19.93 3.76
CA ALA A 193 -4.74 -20.42 2.67
C ALA A 193 -3.98 -20.60 1.34
N GLY A 194 -2.68 -20.33 1.30
CA GLY A 194 -1.84 -20.45 0.10
C GLY A 194 -1.90 -19.23 -0.83
N SER A 195 -2.32 -18.10 -0.31
CA SER A 195 -2.32 -16.83 -1.03
C SER A 195 -1.53 -15.78 -0.25
N MET A 196 -1.78 -14.51 -0.49
CA MET A 196 -1.21 -13.39 0.26
C MET A 196 -2.09 -12.14 0.13
N MET A 197 -1.89 -11.18 1.03
CA MET A 197 -2.55 -9.88 0.96
C MET A 197 -2.01 -9.03 -0.19
N GLY A 198 -0.69 -8.99 -0.34
CA GLY A 198 -0.02 -8.08 -1.25
C GLY A 198 -0.40 -6.61 -1.01
N SER A 199 -0.53 -5.85 -2.07
CA SER A 199 -0.99 -4.46 -2.01
C SER A 199 -2.52 -4.28 -2.07
N GLY A 200 -3.28 -5.37 -1.93
CA GLY A 200 -4.75 -5.34 -1.93
C GLY A 200 -5.39 -5.56 -3.31
N GLY A 201 -4.68 -6.14 -4.26
CA GLY A 201 -5.28 -6.54 -5.54
C GLY A 201 -6.20 -7.76 -5.37
N MET A 202 -7.45 -7.66 -5.84
CA MET A 202 -8.43 -8.74 -5.88
C MET A 202 -8.99 -8.89 -7.29
N ILE A 203 -8.75 -10.04 -7.92
CA ILE A 203 -9.27 -10.36 -9.25
C ILE A 203 -10.29 -11.48 -9.12
N VAL A 204 -11.55 -11.15 -9.29
CA VAL A 204 -12.69 -12.09 -9.17
C VAL A 204 -12.94 -12.78 -10.50
N MET A 205 -13.16 -14.09 -10.48
CA MET A 205 -13.32 -14.96 -11.64
C MET A 205 -14.61 -15.79 -11.55
#